data_246cf9096fe79f2c024fb18a05c059d2
#
_entry.id   246cf9096fe79f2c024fb18a05c059d2
#
_cell.length_a   1.000
_cell.length_b   1.000
_cell.length_c   1.000
_cell.angle_alpha   90.00
_cell.angle_beta   90.00
_cell.angle_gamma   90.00
#
_symmetry.space_group_name_H-M   'P 1'
#
loop_
_entity.id
_entity.type
_entity.pdbx_description
1 polymer ?
#
loop_
_entity_poly.entity_id
_entity_poly.type
_entity_poly.pdbx_seq_one_letter_code
_entity_poly.pdbx_strand_id
1 'polypeptide(L)'
;LVGSEMCIRDRIPLCHSIMLSDIEIHLLLNQELHAIDIRSTVKTMGQTGVEMEALVGASVSSLAVYDMCKGVSKGITIEYTRLEEKTGGASGAYSRSV
;
A
#
# COMPACT_ATOMS: atom_id res chain seq x y z
N LEU A 1 11.27 -0.38 7.90
CA LEU A 1 11.16 -0.29 6.45
C LEU A 1 11.71 -1.53 5.76
N VAL A 2 12.88 -2.03 6.22
CA VAL A 2 13.43 -3.27 5.66
C VAL A 2 12.46 -4.43 5.88
N GLY A 3 11.85 -4.51 7.06
CA GLY A 3 10.84 -5.52 7.35
C GLY A 3 9.60 -5.39 6.48
N SER A 4 9.19 -4.15 6.15
CA SER A 4 8.04 -3.91 5.28
C SER A 4 8.30 -4.42 3.87
N GLU A 5 9.50 -4.20 3.34
CA GLU A 5 9.89 -4.68 2.03
C GLU A 5 9.83 -6.21 1.96
N MET A 6 10.37 -6.90 2.95
CA MET A 6 10.34 -8.35 3.00
C MET A 6 8.92 -8.88 3.13
N CYS A 7 8.08 -8.25 3.94
CA CYS A 7 6.69 -8.67 4.09
C CYS A 7 5.92 -8.55 2.78
N ILE A 8 6.16 -7.50 2.01
CA ILE A 8 5.51 -7.32 0.71
C ILE A 8 5.90 -8.46 -0.24
N ARG A 9 7.17 -8.79 -0.31
CA ARG A 9 7.65 -9.88 -1.18
C ARG A 9 7.05 -11.23 -0.79
N ASP A 10 6.98 -11.51 0.50
CA ASP A 10 6.48 -12.79 1.00
C ASP A 10 4.99 -12.97 0.72
N ARG A 11 4.23 -11.89 0.62
CA ARG A 11 2.80 -11.95 0.41
C ARG A 11 2.37 -12.02 -1.05
N ILE A 12 3.31 -11.86 -1.96
CA ILE A 12 3.05 -11.99 -3.40
C ILE A 12 4.00 -13.03 -3.98
N PRO A 13 3.69 -14.33 -3.79
CA PRO A 13 4.63 -15.38 -4.22
C PRO A 13 4.86 -15.45 -5.72
N LEU A 14 3.94 -14.91 -6.52
CA LEU A 14 4.09 -14.89 -7.99
C LEU A 14 4.70 -13.59 -8.49
N CYS A 15 5.00 -12.66 -7.61
CA CYS A 15 5.62 -11.41 -7.99
C CYS A 15 7.10 -11.65 -8.29
N HIS A 16 7.61 -10.97 -9.30
CA HIS A 16 9.03 -11.07 -9.63
C HIS A 16 9.87 -10.49 -8.50
N SER A 17 11.07 -11.04 -8.34
CA SER A 17 12.04 -10.47 -7.40
C SER A 17 12.49 -9.12 -7.94
N ILE A 18 12.08 -8.04 -7.26
CA ILE A 18 12.34 -6.67 -7.68
C ILE A 18 13.18 -5.98 -6.62
N MET A 19 14.20 -5.26 -7.06
CA MET A 19 14.97 -4.41 -6.17
C MET A 19 14.19 -3.12 -5.94
N LEU A 20 13.63 -2.99 -4.76
CA LEU A 20 12.90 -1.78 -4.37
C LEU A 20 13.88 -0.74 -3.83
N SER A 21 13.77 0.49 -4.32
CA SER A 21 14.64 1.57 -3.88
C SER A 21 14.05 2.34 -2.71
N ASP A 22 12.72 2.31 -2.53
CA ASP A 22 12.08 3.04 -1.44
C ASP A 22 10.67 2.52 -1.21
N ILE A 23 10.29 2.45 0.06
CA ILE A 23 8.92 2.14 0.48
C ILE A 23 8.53 3.13 1.56
N GLU A 24 7.44 3.85 1.36
CA GLU A 24 6.90 4.78 2.34
C GLU A 24 5.44 4.45 2.63
N ILE A 25 5.10 4.38 3.91
CA ILE A 25 3.73 4.20 4.38
C ILE A 25 3.37 5.39 5.24
N HIS A 26 2.32 6.10 4.85
CA HIS A 26 1.80 7.24 5.60
C HIS A 26 0.39 6.97 6.08
N LEU A 27 0.14 7.29 7.34
CA LEU A 27 -1.19 7.20 7.92
C LEU A 27 -1.67 8.62 8.20
N LEU A 28 -2.85 8.96 7.69
CA LEU A 28 -3.44 10.28 7.82
C LEU A 28 -4.79 10.16 8.49
N LEU A 29 -4.97 10.88 9.60
CA LEU A 29 -6.26 10.93 10.27
C LEU A 29 -7.20 11.84 9.50
N ASN A 30 -8.36 11.32 9.15
CA ASN A 30 -9.43 12.09 8.55
C ASN A 30 -10.54 12.25 9.58
N GLN A 31 -10.52 13.36 10.30
CA GLN A 31 -11.46 13.58 11.40
C GLN A 31 -12.88 13.78 10.91
N GLU A 32 -13.06 14.36 9.73
CA GLU A 32 -14.40 14.60 9.18
C GLU A 32 -15.13 13.29 8.90
N LEU A 33 -14.43 12.30 8.39
CA LEU A 33 -15.00 11.00 8.04
C LEU A 33 -14.80 9.96 9.14
N HIS A 34 -14.15 10.32 10.25
CA HIS A 34 -13.78 9.38 11.30
C HIS A 34 -13.04 8.17 10.73
N ALA A 35 -12.03 8.46 9.90
CA ALA A 35 -11.32 7.44 9.15
C ALA A 35 -9.81 7.64 9.23
N ILE A 36 -9.10 6.60 8.89
CA ILE A 36 -7.65 6.64 8.70
C ILE A 36 -7.39 6.34 7.24
N ASP A 37 -6.73 7.27 6.57
CA ASP A 37 -6.30 7.08 5.20
C ASP A 37 -4.86 6.57 5.22
N ILE A 38 -4.59 5.53 4.46
CA ILE A 38 -3.27 4.93 4.38
C ILE A 38 -2.76 5.14 2.95
N ARG A 39 -1.59 5.73 2.83
CA ARG A 39 -0.94 5.93 1.54
C ARG A 39 0.34 5.14 1.51
N SER A 40 0.44 4.25 0.53
CA SER A 40 1.63 3.45 0.30
C SER A 40 2.29 3.91 -0.99
N THR A 41 3.56 4.29 -0.91
CA THR A 41 4.34 4.73 -2.07
C THR A 41 5.55 3.82 -2.19
N VAL A 42 5.71 3.21 -3.35
CA VAL A 42 6.82 2.28 -3.62
C VAL A 42 7.54 2.73 -4.87
N LYS A 43 8.86 2.77 -4.81
CA LYS A 43 9.71 3.14 -5.92
C LYS A 43 10.70 2.02 -6.22
N THR A 44 11.06 1.90 -7.48
CA THR A 44 12.09 0.97 -7.93
C THR A 44 12.96 1.66 -8.97
N MET A 45 14.20 1.22 -9.07
CA MET A 45 15.10 1.67 -10.12
C MET A 45 14.95 0.82 -11.37
N GLY A 46 14.22 -0.29 -11.30
CA GLY A 46 13.96 -1.16 -12.43
C GLY A 46 12.88 -0.59 -13.35
N GLN A 47 12.71 -1.24 -14.50
CA GLN A 47 11.70 -0.83 -15.48
C GLN A 47 10.35 -1.50 -15.24
N THR A 48 10.29 -2.48 -14.36
CA THR A 48 9.04 -3.19 -14.01
C THR A 48 8.24 -2.34 -13.05
N GLY A 49 6.93 -2.28 -13.25
CA GLY A 49 6.04 -1.57 -12.33
C GLY A 49 5.97 -2.24 -10.97
N VAL A 50 5.70 -1.44 -9.95
CA VAL A 50 5.62 -1.90 -8.56
C VAL A 50 4.27 -1.60 -7.92
N GLU A 51 3.20 -1.53 -8.75
CA GLU A 51 1.86 -1.27 -8.24
C GLU A 51 1.36 -2.36 -7.29
N MET A 52 1.71 -3.61 -7.54
CA MET A 52 1.29 -4.70 -6.65
C MET A 52 1.94 -4.57 -5.28
N GLU A 53 3.22 -4.21 -5.25
CA GLU A 53 3.93 -3.99 -4.00
C GLU A 53 3.30 -2.85 -3.20
N ALA A 54 2.94 -1.76 -3.88
CA ALA A 54 2.28 -0.63 -3.23
C ALA A 54 0.90 -1.01 -2.69
N LEU A 55 0.11 -1.75 -3.47
CA LEU A 55 -1.22 -2.18 -3.06
C LEU A 55 -1.15 -3.15 -1.87
N VAL A 56 -0.22 -4.08 -1.89
CA VAL A 56 -0.01 -4.99 -0.76
C VAL A 56 0.41 -4.22 0.48
N GLY A 57 1.31 -3.25 0.34
CA GLY A 57 1.74 -2.41 1.45
C GLY A 57 0.57 -1.69 2.11
N ALA A 58 -0.31 -1.09 1.31
CA ALA A 58 -1.50 -0.42 1.83
C ALA A 58 -2.46 -1.40 2.50
N SER A 59 -2.68 -2.57 1.88
CA SER A 59 -3.61 -3.57 2.40
C SER A 59 -3.13 -4.15 3.72
N VAL A 60 -1.86 -4.51 3.81
CA VAL A 60 -1.28 -5.05 5.04
C VAL A 60 -1.31 -4.00 6.15
N SER A 61 -1.03 -2.74 5.81
CA SER A 61 -1.10 -1.65 6.78
C SER A 61 -2.52 -1.46 7.30
N SER A 62 -3.53 -1.59 6.45
CA SER A 62 -4.92 -1.47 6.89
C SER A 62 -5.30 -2.60 7.86
N LEU A 63 -4.81 -3.81 7.61
CA LEU A 63 -5.03 -4.92 8.52
C LEU A 63 -4.34 -4.69 9.87
N ALA A 64 -3.15 -4.12 9.86
CA ALA A 64 -2.42 -3.80 11.08
C ALA A 64 -3.17 -2.74 11.90
N VAL A 65 -3.70 -1.71 11.24
CA VAL A 65 -4.50 -0.68 11.89
C VAL A 65 -5.76 -1.30 12.49
N TYR A 66 -6.45 -2.15 11.74
CA TYR A 66 -7.62 -2.85 12.25
C TYR A 66 -7.28 -3.65 13.51
N ASP A 67 -6.21 -4.41 13.46
CA ASP A 67 -5.78 -5.23 14.60
C ASP A 67 -5.50 -4.40 15.84
N MET A 68 -4.85 -3.25 15.66
CA MET A 68 -4.52 -2.36 16.77
C MET A 68 -5.74 -1.65 17.35
N CYS A 69 -6.76 -1.40 16.54
CA CYS A 69 -7.94 -0.61 16.93
C CYS A 69 -9.16 -1.45 17.28
N LYS A 70 -9.17 -2.74 16.98
CA LYS A 70 -10.36 -3.59 17.18
C LYS A 70 -10.82 -3.67 18.65
N GLY A 71 -9.91 -3.43 19.59
CA GLY A 71 -10.25 -3.41 20.99
C GLY A 71 -11.16 -2.25 21.37
N VAL A 72 -11.10 -1.15 20.60
CA VAL A 72 -11.97 0.01 20.80
C VAL A 72 -13.32 -0.20 20.09
N SER A 73 -13.28 -0.72 18.87
CA SER A 73 -14.51 -0.97 18.11
C SER A 73 -14.26 -2.11 17.12
N LYS A 74 -15.17 -3.09 17.14
CA LYS A 74 -15.15 -4.17 16.15
C LYS A 74 -15.85 -3.81 14.86
N GLY A 75 -16.49 -2.65 14.82
CA GLY A 75 -17.23 -2.17 13.66
C GLY A 75 -16.37 -1.43 12.64
N ILE A 76 -15.05 -1.48 12.78
CA ILE A 76 -14.15 -0.85 11.83
C ILE A 76 -14.24 -1.56 10.49
N THR A 77 -14.38 -0.78 9.43
CA THR A 77 -14.49 -1.31 8.07
C THR A 77 -13.27 -0.89 7.27
N ILE A 78 -12.64 -1.84 6.60
CA ILE A 78 -11.64 -1.53 5.58
C ILE A 78 -12.42 -1.36 4.30
N GLU A 79 -12.51 -0.11 3.82
CA GLU A 79 -13.43 0.22 2.74
C GLU A 79 -12.89 -0.19 1.37
N TYR A 80 -11.65 0.16 1.07
CA TYR A 80 -11.03 -0.20 -0.20
C TYR A 80 -9.53 -0.01 -0.15
N THR A 81 -8.87 -0.65 -1.09
CA THR A 81 -7.47 -0.39 -1.43
C THR A 81 -7.43 -0.24 -2.94
N ARG A 82 -6.83 0.82 -3.45
CA ARG A 82 -6.82 1.08 -4.88
C ARG A 82 -5.56 1.81 -5.31
N LEU A 83 -5.24 1.68 -6.58
CA LEU A 83 -4.13 2.41 -7.19
C LEU A 83 -4.55 3.85 -7.46
N GLU A 84 -3.80 4.79 -6.95
CA GLU A 84 -4.04 6.22 -7.21
C GLU A 84 -3.25 6.71 -8.40
N GLU A 85 -1.95 6.39 -8.45
CA GLU A 85 -1.13 6.77 -9.59
C GLU A 85 0.06 5.83 -9.74
N LYS A 86 0.58 5.77 -10.94
CA LYS A 86 1.83 5.08 -11.22
C LYS A 86 2.53 5.75 -12.39
N THR A 87 3.86 5.65 -12.42
CA THR A 87 4.68 6.09 -13.54
C THR A 87 5.59 4.93 -13.93
N GLY A 88 5.91 4.84 -15.22
CA GLY A 88 6.74 3.77 -15.74
C GLY A 88 6.02 2.44 -15.84
N GLY A 89 6.79 1.38 -16.05
CA GLY A 89 6.24 0.04 -16.26
C GLY A 89 5.75 -0.17 -17.69
N ALA A 90 5.30 -1.40 -17.97
CA ALA A 90 4.89 -1.80 -19.31
C ALA A 90 3.64 -1.07 -19.81
N SER A 91 2.73 -0.73 -18.90
CA SER A 91 1.46 -0.07 -19.22
C SER A 91 1.55 1.45 -19.24
N GLY A 92 2.70 2.02 -18.86
CA GLY A 92 2.88 3.47 -18.81
C GLY A 92 2.26 4.11 -17.59
N ALA A 93 2.08 5.42 -17.64
CA ALA A 93 1.58 6.21 -16.52
C ALA A 93 0.07 6.05 -16.34
N TYR A 94 -0.35 6.15 -15.09
CA TYR A 94 -1.77 6.12 -14.72
C TYR A 94 -2.00 7.10 -13.58
N SER A 95 -3.11 7.79 -13.61
CA SER A 95 -3.53 8.69 -12.53
C SER A 95 -5.04 8.61 -12.40
N ARG A 96 -5.51 8.40 -11.18
CA ARG A 96 -6.94 8.33 -10.91
C ARG A 96 -7.53 9.74 -10.96
N SER A 97 -8.60 9.90 -11.71
CA SER A 97 -9.23 11.21 -11.89
C SER A 97 -10.35 11.48 -10.88
N VAL A 98 -10.77 10.48 -10.14
CA VAL A 98 -11.86 10.64 -9.16
C VAL A 98 -11.47 10.07 -7.82
#